data_5ad16442d7ee494528c925a6fe78929e
#
_entry.id   5ad16442d7ee494528c925a6fe78929e
#
_cell.length_a   1.000
_cell.length_b   1.000
_cell.length_c   1.000
_cell.angle_alpha   90.00
_cell.angle_beta   90.00
_cell.angle_gamma   90.00
#
_symmetry.space_group_name_H-M   'P 1'
#
loop_
_entity.id
_entity.type
_entity.pdbx_description
1 polymer ?
#
loop_
_entity_poly.entity_id
_entity_poly.type
_entity_poly.pdbx_seq_one_letter_code
_entity_poly.pdbx_strand_id
1 'polypeptide(L)'
;MKKRLLFKFIFVVLVIVVMLMAFASCGKGDSPSPDNPDTPDKPDTPDKPDTPDTPDVPDTPDNPDNPDTPDVPTEDYKTEEFWTQNGSKNIYCKLYFPNDELASHPAVILSHSAFLTGNSLAAYAKGFADRGYVACTFDFCGGSNSSKSDGKVKEMTIFSEVADLKAVISAVSAREDVTDGGVLLVGTSQGGLVTALTANGIPEAVSGMILLYPAFNIADQVKKYASNPLIPDSLIPYGKTFISSLTNYDVYEHIAAFDKPVLIVHGTNDRTVPISYSEKAQTIYSDCELKKILGAGHGFNAANYSVTDYDSLVWGFVDEYLAKLAS
;
A
#
# COMPACT_ATOMS: atom_id res chain seq x y z
N MET A 1 -18.04 25.39 -21.01
CA MET A 1 -17.68 25.09 -19.60
C MET A 1 -18.03 23.66 -19.19
N LYS A 2 -19.25 23.15 -19.44
CA LYS A 2 -19.69 21.80 -19.02
C LYS A 2 -18.83 20.63 -19.56
N LYS A 3 -18.34 20.68 -20.83
CA LYS A 3 -17.51 19.61 -21.42
C LYS A 3 -16.09 19.51 -20.79
N ARG A 4 -15.49 20.62 -20.37
CA ARG A 4 -14.18 20.61 -19.68
C ARG A 4 -14.26 20.07 -18.24
N LEU A 5 -15.39 20.26 -17.59
CA LEU A 5 -15.61 19.74 -16.24
C LEU A 5 -15.85 18.23 -16.28
N LEU A 6 -16.62 17.74 -17.26
CA LEU A 6 -16.86 16.32 -17.49
C LEU A 6 -15.55 15.57 -17.84
N PHE A 7 -14.67 16.18 -18.65
CA PHE A 7 -13.39 15.56 -19.03
C PHE A 7 -12.41 15.46 -17.85
N LYS A 8 -12.36 16.48 -16.98
CA LYS A 8 -11.58 16.42 -15.73
C LYS A 8 -12.13 15.39 -14.75
N PHE A 9 -13.44 15.22 -14.72
CA PHE A 9 -14.12 14.25 -13.86
C PHE A 9 -13.88 12.81 -14.31
N ILE A 10 -13.98 12.52 -15.62
CA ILE A 10 -13.64 11.22 -16.21
C ILE A 10 -12.17 10.89 -15.94
N PHE A 11 -11.26 11.88 -15.97
CA PHE A 11 -9.84 11.67 -15.69
C PHE A 11 -9.56 11.30 -14.23
N VAL A 12 -10.27 11.90 -13.26
CA VAL A 12 -10.13 11.55 -11.82
C VAL A 12 -10.69 10.16 -11.53
N VAL A 13 -11.83 9.79 -12.11
CA VAL A 13 -12.41 8.45 -11.99
C VAL A 13 -11.53 7.41 -12.69
N LEU A 14 -10.92 7.75 -13.84
CA LEU A 14 -10.00 6.88 -14.56
C LEU A 14 -8.70 6.63 -13.77
N VAL A 15 -8.19 7.62 -13.04
CA VAL A 15 -7.01 7.46 -12.17
C VAL A 15 -7.30 6.52 -10.99
N ILE A 16 -8.50 6.58 -10.41
CA ILE A 16 -8.91 5.64 -9.36
C ILE A 16 -9.08 4.21 -9.91
N VAL A 17 -9.67 4.08 -11.11
CA VAL A 17 -9.86 2.78 -11.80
C VAL A 17 -8.53 2.23 -12.30
N VAL A 18 -7.60 3.06 -12.77
CA VAL A 18 -6.25 2.63 -13.21
C VAL A 18 -5.40 2.17 -12.03
N MET A 19 -5.55 2.76 -10.83
CA MET A 19 -4.92 2.21 -9.61
C MET A 19 -5.45 0.81 -9.25
N LEU A 20 -6.73 0.52 -9.51
CA LEU A 20 -7.31 -0.82 -9.29
C LEU A 20 -6.87 -1.85 -10.34
N MET A 21 -6.47 -1.44 -11.55
CA MET A 21 -6.07 -2.35 -12.64
C MET A 21 -4.56 -2.64 -12.70
N ALA A 22 -3.70 -1.82 -12.11
CA ALA A 22 -2.25 -2.02 -12.13
C ALA A 22 -1.77 -3.23 -11.31
N PHE A 23 -2.60 -3.78 -10.43
CA PHE A 23 -2.28 -4.96 -9.61
C PHE A 23 -2.92 -6.28 -10.09
N ALA A 24 -3.64 -6.29 -11.23
CA ALA A 24 -4.33 -7.48 -11.74
C ALA A 24 -3.55 -8.29 -12.79
N SER A 25 -2.25 -8.01 -13.02
CA SER A 25 -1.46 -8.70 -14.04
C SER A 25 -0.34 -9.53 -13.47
N CYS A 26 -0.68 -10.59 -12.76
CA CYS A 26 0.18 -11.78 -12.64
C CYS A 26 -0.68 -13.00 -12.30
N GLY A 27 -1.05 -13.76 -13.33
CA GLY A 27 -1.78 -15.01 -13.17
C GLY A 27 -2.28 -15.50 -14.50
N LYS A 28 -1.41 -16.18 -15.28
CA LYS A 28 -1.85 -16.95 -16.44
C LYS A 28 -2.50 -18.23 -15.96
N GLY A 29 -3.80 -18.34 -16.18
CA GLY A 29 -4.56 -19.58 -16.11
C GLY A 29 -5.32 -19.75 -17.40
N ASP A 30 -5.04 -20.83 -18.14
CA ASP A 30 -5.68 -21.21 -19.39
C ASP A 30 -7.18 -21.48 -19.16
N SER A 31 -8.02 -20.92 -20.04
CA SER A 31 -9.42 -21.29 -20.16
C SER A 31 -9.76 -21.59 -21.62
N PRO A 32 -10.55 -22.66 -21.90
CA PRO A 32 -10.82 -23.12 -23.23
C PRO A 32 -11.80 -22.22 -23.98
N SER A 33 -11.55 -22.06 -25.27
CA SER A 33 -12.38 -21.32 -26.23
C SER A 33 -13.68 -22.08 -26.56
N PRO A 34 -14.81 -21.39 -26.69
CA PRO A 34 -16.03 -22.02 -27.21
C PRO A 34 -16.02 -22.05 -28.75
N ASP A 35 -16.52 -23.15 -29.28
CA ASP A 35 -16.68 -23.45 -30.67
C ASP A 35 -17.50 -22.40 -31.44
N ASN A 36 -17.02 -22.03 -32.62
CA ASN A 36 -17.71 -21.14 -33.58
C ASN A 36 -18.34 -21.96 -34.69
N PRO A 37 -19.62 -21.73 -35.09
CA PRO A 37 -20.29 -22.52 -36.11
C PRO A 37 -19.87 -22.12 -37.52
N ASP A 38 -19.93 -23.11 -38.37
CA ASP A 38 -19.56 -23.22 -39.78
C ASP A 38 -19.86 -22.00 -40.68
N THR A 39 -18.86 -21.57 -41.44
CA THR A 39 -19.01 -20.74 -42.63
C THR A 39 -18.90 -21.59 -43.91
N PRO A 40 -19.69 -21.31 -44.99
CA PRO A 40 -19.70 -22.11 -46.21
C PRO A 40 -18.45 -21.94 -47.06
N ASP A 41 -18.13 -23.02 -47.78
CA ASP A 41 -16.97 -23.20 -48.66
C ASP A 41 -16.83 -22.12 -49.74
N LYS A 42 -15.59 -21.65 -49.91
CA LYS A 42 -15.16 -20.76 -50.98
C LYS A 42 -14.53 -21.61 -52.13
N PRO A 43 -14.80 -21.29 -53.41
CA PRO A 43 -14.30 -22.08 -54.55
C PRO A 43 -12.78 -22.07 -54.69
N ASP A 44 -12.25 -23.21 -55.14
CA ASP A 44 -10.83 -23.49 -55.35
C ASP A 44 -10.15 -22.50 -56.30
N THR A 45 -8.98 -22.02 -55.90
CA THR A 45 -8.05 -21.28 -56.75
C THR A 45 -7.02 -22.23 -57.37
N PRO A 46 -6.58 -22.02 -58.66
CA PRO A 46 -5.65 -22.91 -59.35
C PRO A 46 -4.26 -22.92 -58.68
N ASP A 47 -3.61 -24.08 -58.75
CA ASP A 47 -2.29 -24.36 -58.23
C ASP A 47 -1.20 -23.42 -58.74
N LYS A 48 -0.39 -22.92 -57.79
CA LYS A 48 0.80 -22.11 -58.06
C LYS A 48 1.99 -23.05 -58.33
N PRO A 49 2.87 -22.75 -59.33
CA PRO A 49 4.04 -23.58 -59.59
C PRO A 49 5.00 -23.66 -58.40
N ASP A 50 5.58 -24.84 -58.22
CA ASP A 50 6.57 -25.15 -57.20
C ASP A 50 7.76 -24.20 -57.23
N THR A 51 8.12 -23.65 -56.06
CA THR A 51 9.35 -22.90 -55.88
C THR A 51 10.50 -23.88 -55.61
N PRO A 52 11.72 -23.64 -56.15
CA PRO A 52 12.88 -24.49 -55.91
C PRO A 52 13.23 -24.53 -54.39
N ASP A 53 13.65 -25.72 -53.95
CA ASP A 53 14.12 -25.97 -52.59
C ASP A 53 15.22 -24.98 -52.17
N THR A 54 15.03 -24.34 -51.04
CA THR A 54 16.08 -23.54 -50.38
C THR A 54 17.14 -24.48 -49.80
N PRO A 55 18.46 -24.15 -49.96
CA PRO A 55 19.52 -24.95 -49.37
C PRO A 55 19.35 -25.01 -47.83
N ASP A 56 19.65 -26.18 -47.26
CA ASP A 56 19.67 -26.40 -45.83
C ASP A 56 20.53 -25.33 -45.11
N VAL A 57 19.90 -24.64 -44.13
CA VAL A 57 20.61 -23.75 -43.26
C VAL A 57 21.43 -24.63 -42.30
N PRO A 58 22.77 -24.38 -42.15
CA PRO A 58 23.55 -25.13 -41.16
C PRO A 58 22.96 -25.02 -39.77
N ASP A 59 22.94 -26.11 -39.04
CA ASP A 59 22.51 -26.17 -37.63
C ASP A 59 23.22 -25.07 -36.85
N THR A 60 22.42 -24.24 -36.18
CA THR A 60 22.96 -23.29 -35.17
C THR A 60 23.67 -24.06 -34.08
N PRO A 61 24.91 -23.71 -33.73
CA PRO A 61 25.57 -24.33 -32.55
C PRO A 61 24.69 -24.24 -31.35
N ASP A 62 24.58 -25.32 -30.59
CA ASP A 62 23.91 -25.36 -29.29
C ASP A 62 24.34 -24.15 -28.47
N ASN A 63 23.35 -23.39 -28.02
CA ASN A 63 23.57 -22.26 -27.12
C ASN A 63 24.22 -22.85 -25.85
N PRO A 64 25.45 -22.43 -25.46
CA PRO A 64 26.00 -22.89 -24.20
C PRO A 64 25.01 -22.57 -23.09
N ASP A 65 24.72 -23.57 -22.26
CA ASP A 65 23.82 -23.51 -21.13
C ASP A 65 23.94 -22.16 -20.45
N ASN A 66 22.80 -21.42 -20.41
CA ASN A 66 22.70 -20.19 -19.67
C ASN A 66 23.16 -20.49 -18.23
N PRO A 67 24.24 -19.86 -17.72
CA PRO A 67 24.66 -20.14 -16.36
C PRO A 67 23.43 -19.92 -15.47
N ASP A 68 23.13 -20.95 -14.68
CA ASP A 68 22.04 -20.92 -13.70
C ASP A 68 22.03 -19.55 -13.04
N THR A 69 20.90 -18.84 -13.20
CA THR A 69 20.68 -17.65 -12.38
C THR A 69 20.86 -18.12 -10.95
N PRO A 70 21.74 -17.50 -10.16
CA PRO A 70 21.92 -17.92 -8.78
C PRO A 70 20.55 -17.99 -8.15
N ASP A 71 20.16 -19.13 -7.58
CA ASP A 71 19.00 -19.22 -6.72
C ASP A 71 19.10 -18.07 -5.72
N VAL A 72 18.27 -17.05 -5.90
CA VAL A 72 18.08 -16.05 -4.86
C VAL A 72 17.51 -16.86 -3.70
N PRO A 73 18.22 -17.01 -2.57
CA PRO A 73 17.69 -17.75 -1.45
C PRO A 73 16.31 -17.18 -1.15
N THR A 74 15.28 -17.98 -1.24
CA THR A 74 13.99 -17.65 -0.66
C THR A 74 14.22 -17.65 0.84
N GLU A 75 14.55 -16.47 1.40
CA GLU A 75 14.66 -16.33 2.83
C GLU A 75 13.29 -16.64 3.41
N ASP A 76 13.15 -17.85 3.96
CA ASP A 76 11.94 -18.29 4.63
C ASP A 76 11.87 -17.59 5.99
N TYR A 77 11.18 -16.43 6.00
CA TYR A 77 10.88 -15.75 7.25
C TYR A 77 9.97 -16.61 8.12
N LYS A 78 10.32 -16.78 9.39
CA LYS A 78 9.37 -17.27 10.36
C LYS A 78 8.19 -16.32 10.42
N THR A 79 6.98 -16.82 10.15
CA THR A 79 5.74 -16.03 10.19
C THR A 79 4.69 -16.70 11.06
N GLU A 80 3.82 -15.89 11.65
CA GLU A 80 2.67 -16.33 12.45
C GLU A 80 1.43 -15.55 12.05
N GLU A 81 0.31 -16.23 11.86
CA GLU A 81 -0.99 -15.57 11.64
C GLU A 81 -1.79 -15.66 12.95
N PHE A 82 -2.40 -14.55 13.35
CA PHE A 82 -3.26 -14.50 14.52
C PHE A 82 -4.44 -13.57 14.32
N TRP A 83 -5.38 -13.61 15.23
CA TRP A 83 -6.57 -12.76 15.23
C TRP A 83 -6.65 -11.97 16.51
N THR A 84 -7.03 -10.69 16.39
CA THR A 84 -7.45 -9.85 17.52
C THR A 84 -8.83 -9.28 17.26
N GLN A 85 -9.38 -8.49 18.17
CA GLN A 85 -10.74 -7.98 18.08
C GLN A 85 -10.81 -6.48 18.37
N ASN A 86 -11.63 -5.79 17.56
CA ASN A 86 -12.14 -4.46 17.88
C ASN A 86 -13.65 -4.57 18.13
N GLY A 87 -14.05 -4.60 19.40
CA GLY A 87 -15.41 -4.93 19.81
C GLY A 87 -15.81 -6.34 19.34
N SER A 88 -16.82 -6.45 18.47
CA SER A 88 -17.27 -7.73 17.92
C SER A 88 -16.62 -8.09 16.57
N LYS A 89 -15.74 -7.26 16.02
CA LYS A 89 -15.10 -7.49 14.73
C LYS A 89 -13.74 -8.14 14.89
N ASN A 90 -13.51 -9.22 14.15
CA ASN A 90 -12.23 -9.91 14.10
C ASN A 90 -11.29 -9.21 13.13
N ILE A 91 -10.04 -9.01 13.56
CA ILE A 91 -8.95 -8.41 12.79
C ILE A 91 -7.91 -9.49 12.50
N TYR A 92 -7.65 -9.75 11.23
CA TYR A 92 -6.58 -10.64 10.78
C TYR A 92 -5.25 -9.92 10.85
N CYS A 93 -4.25 -10.59 11.45
CA CYS A 93 -2.89 -10.12 11.62
C CYS A 93 -1.89 -11.18 11.16
N LYS A 94 -0.74 -10.72 10.64
CA LYS A 94 0.39 -11.58 10.30
C LYS A 94 1.69 -10.95 10.82
N LEU A 95 2.45 -11.76 11.54
CA LEU A 95 3.77 -11.41 12.06
C LEU A 95 4.87 -11.96 11.16
N TYR A 96 5.95 -11.23 11.08
CA TYR A 96 7.23 -11.59 10.48
C TYR A 96 8.31 -11.41 11.53
N PHE A 97 9.09 -12.45 11.78
CA PHE A 97 10.08 -12.45 12.85
C PHE A 97 11.48 -12.27 12.30
N PRO A 98 12.38 -11.63 13.07
CA PRO A 98 13.82 -11.67 12.80
C PRO A 98 14.33 -13.11 12.73
N ASN A 99 15.37 -13.32 11.93
CA ASN A 99 16.03 -14.61 11.81
C ASN A 99 17.25 -14.68 12.73
N ASP A 100 17.01 -14.58 14.04
CA ASP A 100 18.02 -14.67 15.08
C ASP A 100 17.49 -15.48 16.28
N GLU A 101 18.31 -15.60 17.34
CA GLU A 101 18.01 -16.40 18.53
C GLU A 101 17.56 -15.57 19.74
N LEU A 102 17.24 -14.27 19.57
CA LEU A 102 16.80 -13.44 20.66
C LEU A 102 15.37 -13.83 21.09
N ALA A 103 15.11 -13.75 22.38
CA ALA A 103 13.81 -14.13 22.93
C ALA A 103 12.74 -13.07 22.69
N SER A 104 13.12 -11.80 22.53
CA SER A 104 12.20 -10.69 22.30
C SER A 104 12.83 -9.58 21.48
N HIS A 105 12.01 -8.85 20.73
CA HIS A 105 12.40 -7.78 19.81
C HIS A 105 11.49 -6.57 19.93
N PRO A 106 11.94 -5.35 19.55
CA PRO A 106 11.04 -4.25 19.35
C PRO A 106 10.01 -4.58 18.27
N ALA A 107 8.79 -4.06 18.38
CA ALA A 107 7.76 -4.33 17.41
C ALA A 107 7.52 -3.14 16.48
N VAL A 108 7.16 -3.45 15.22
CA VAL A 108 6.65 -2.48 14.25
C VAL A 108 5.30 -2.95 13.69
N ILE A 109 4.33 -2.04 13.61
CA ILE A 109 3.00 -2.34 13.07
C ILE A 109 2.77 -1.50 11.82
N LEU A 110 2.37 -2.16 10.73
CA LEU A 110 2.26 -1.57 9.40
C LEU A 110 0.80 -1.46 8.94
N SER A 111 0.35 -0.24 8.69
CA SER A 111 -1.01 0.14 8.27
C SER A 111 -1.08 0.36 6.76
N HIS A 112 -1.88 -0.45 6.06
CA HIS A 112 -1.96 -0.45 4.60
C HIS A 112 -2.77 0.73 4.03
N SER A 113 -2.57 1.01 2.73
CA SER A 113 -3.32 2.01 1.96
C SER A 113 -4.79 1.62 1.75
N ALA A 114 -5.63 2.60 1.38
CA ALA A 114 -7.04 2.40 1.06
C ALA A 114 -7.25 1.24 0.07
N PHE A 115 -8.26 0.41 0.33
CA PHE A 115 -8.68 -0.71 -0.53
C PHE A 115 -7.64 -1.83 -0.73
N LEU A 116 -6.53 -1.78 0.01
CA LEU A 116 -5.51 -2.84 0.05
C LEU A 116 -5.71 -3.73 1.28
N THR A 117 -4.75 -4.61 1.52
CA THR A 117 -4.67 -5.50 2.69
C THR A 117 -3.27 -5.45 3.27
N GLY A 118 -3.07 -5.99 4.47
CA GLY A 118 -1.75 -6.11 5.09
C GLY A 118 -0.71 -6.79 4.21
N ASN A 119 -1.14 -7.70 3.34
CA ASN A 119 -0.22 -8.37 2.40
C ASN A 119 0.49 -7.41 1.43
N SER A 120 -0.09 -6.24 1.14
CA SER A 120 0.58 -5.22 0.31
C SER A 120 1.83 -4.63 0.96
N LEU A 121 2.00 -4.82 2.26
CA LEU A 121 3.16 -4.36 3.04
C LEU A 121 4.11 -5.50 3.43
N ALA A 122 3.94 -6.72 2.87
CA ALA A 122 4.77 -7.86 3.21
C ALA A 122 6.27 -7.63 2.97
N ALA A 123 6.63 -6.91 1.89
CA ALA A 123 8.03 -6.56 1.61
C ALA A 123 8.61 -5.63 2.68
N TYR A 124 7.84 -4.61 3.11
CA TYR A 124 8.25 -3.75 4.22
C TYR A 124 8.34 -4.52 5.53
N ALA A 125 7.39 -5.42 5.83
CA ALA A 125 7.43 -6.23 7.05
C ALA A 125 8.68 -7.11 7.11
N LYS A 126 9.05 -7.76 6.01
CA LYS A 126 10.31 -8.51 5.88
C LYS A 126 11.52 -7.62 6.11
N GLY A 127 11.58 -6.46 5.45
CA GLY A 127 12.69 -5.51 5.63
C GLY A 127 12.84 -4.98 7.06
N PHE A 128 11.74 -4.88 7.83
CA PHE A 128 11.82 -4.58 9.27
C PHE A 128 12.26 -5.79 10.08
N ALA A 129 11.85 -7.01 9.71
CA ALA A 129 12.36 -8.24 10.34
C ALA A 129 13.88 -8.38 10.17
N ASP A 130 14.42 -8.04 8.98
CA ASP A 130 15.88 -7.98 8.72
C ASP A 130 16.60 -6.97 9.61
N ARG A 131 15.88 -5.99 10.16
CA ARG A 131 16.38 -4.95 11.08
C ARG A 131 16.12 -5.25 12.55
N GLY A 132 15.74 -6.49 12.86
CA GLY A 132 15.54 -6.96 14.23
C GLY A 132 14.20 -6.56 14.85
N TYR A 133 13.16 -6.27 14.06
CA TYR A 133 11.81 -5.99 14.55
C TYR A 133 10.87 -7.18 14.35
N VAL A 134 10.04 -7.49 15.32
CA VAL A 134 8.81 -8.25 15.07
C VAL A 134 7.86 -7.33 14.30
N ALA A 135 7.64 -7.63 13.02
CA ALA A 135 6.84 -6.79 12.15
C ALA A 135 5.42 -7.36 11.97
N CYS A 136 4.41 -6.56 12.28
CA CYS A 136 3.00 -6.93 12.16
C CYS A 136 2.35 -6.22 10.98
N THR A 137 1.82 -6.97 10.02
CA THR A 137 0.83 -6.49 9.06
C THR A 137 -0.55 -6.95 9.47
N PHE A 138 -1.60 -6.20 9.13
CA PHE A 138 -2.98 -6.57 9.44
C PHE A 138 -3.93 -6.02 8.40
N ASP A 139 -5.13 -6.55 8.33
CA ASP A 139 -6.19 -6.05 7.48
C ASP A 139 -7.14 -5.17 8.30
N PHE A 140 -7.39 -3.93 7.88
CA PHE A 140 -8.45 -3.12 8.49
C PHE A 140 -9.83 -3.74 8.27
N CYS A 141 -10.71 -3.65 9.26
CA CYS A 141 -12.10 -4.09 9.17
C CYS A 141 -12.85 -3.29 8.10
N GLY A 142 -13.21 -3.99 7.01
CA GLY A 142 -13.81 -3.34 5.83
C GLY A 142 -12.84 -2.48 5.02
N GLY A 143 -11.54 -2.56 5.25
CA GLY A 143 -10.51 -1.80 4.51
C GLY A 143 -10.43 -2.19 3.03
N SER A 144 -10.81 -3.42 2.69
CA SER A 144 -10.80 -3.95 1.32
C SER A 144 -11.87 -5.03 1.13
N ASN A 145 -12.27 -5.25 -0.13
CA ASN A 145 -13.11 -6.40 -0.48
C ASN A 145 -12.35 -7.75 -0.39
N SER A 146 -11.01 -7.70 -0.35
CA SER A 146 -10.14 -8.87 -0.19
C SER A 146 -9.63 -9.03 1.24
N SER A 147 -10.08 -8.19 2.18
CA SER A 147 -9.73 -8.28 3.59
C SER A 147 -10.18 -9.61 4.18
N LYS A 148 -9.30 -10.22 4.98
CA LYS A 148 -9.66 -11.37 5.83
C LYS A 148 -10.38 -10.91 7.11
N SER A 149 -10.22 -9.63 7.52
CA SER A 149 -10.92 -9.04 8.65
C SER A 149 -12.40 -8.82 8.35
N ASP A 150 -13.21 -8.72 9.40
CA ASP A 150 -14.65 -8.48 9.32
C ASP A 150 -14.98 -7.11 8.73
N GLY A 151 -16.23 -6.93 8.31
CA GLY A 151 -16.77 -5.64 7.85
C GLY A 151 -16.82 -5.49 6.33
N LYS A 152 -17.35 -4.34 5.91
CA LYS A 152 -17.52 -4.00 4.48
C LYS A 152 -16.97 -2.60 4.21
N VAL A 153 -16.43 -2.40 3.01
CA VAL A 153 -15.84 -1.12 2.57
C VAL A 153 -16.79 0.07 2.77
N LYS A 154 -18.10 -0.12 2.55
CA LYS A 154 -19.09 0.94 2.74
C LYS A 154 -19.44 1.27 4.20
N GLU A 155 -18.99 0.44 5.14
CA GLU A 155 -19.26 0.60 6.58
C GLU A 155 -18.04 1.15 7.32
N MET A 156 -16.81 1.04 6.74
CA MET A 156 -15.59 1.53 7.36
C MET A 156 -15.52 3.05 7.37
N THR A 157 -14.78 3.57 8.32
CA THR A 157 -14.41 4.99 8.44
C THR A 157 -12.95 5.09 8.91
N ILE A 158 -12.32 6.25 8.74
CA ILE A 158 -10.99 6.50 9.32
C ILE A 158 -10.98 6.22 10.84
N PHE A 159 -12.06 6.57 11.55
CA PHE A 159 -12.13 6.35 12.99
C PHE A 159 -12.32 4.88 13.38
N SER A 160 -12.99 4.07 12.54
CA SER A 160 -13.03 2.62 12.76
C SER A 160 -11.66 1.98 12.51
N GLU A 161 -10.90 2.45 11.51
CA GLU A 161 -9.53 1.99 11.26
C GLU A 161 -8.57 2.41 12.38
N VAL A 162 -8.73 3.61 12.96
CA VAL A 162 -8.01 4.02 14.19
C VAL A 162 -8.30 3.07 15.35
N ALA A 163 -9.55 2.66 15.52
CA ALA A 163 -9.92 1.70 16.58
C ALA A 163 -9.34 0.30 16.31
N ASP A 164 -9.32 -0.15 15.05
CA ASP A 164 -8.68 -1.40 14.64
C ASP A 164 -7.17 -1.37 14.96
N LEU A 165 -6.46 -0.30 14.57
CA LEU A 165 -5.03 -0.17 14.84
C LEU A 165 -4.73 -0.15 16.35
N LYS A 166 -5.55 0.51 17.17
CA LYS A 166 -5.42 0.47 18.63
C LYS A 166 -5.55 -0.95 19.19
N ALA A 167 -6.49 -1.73 18.67
CA ALA A 167 -6.65 -3.13 19.07
C ALA A 167 -5.44 -3.99 18.68
N VAL A 168 -4.89 -3.78 17.47
CA VAL A 168 -3.67 -4.46 17.01
C VAL A 168 -2.47 -4.07 17.87
N ILE A 169 -2.29 -2.77 18.20
CA ILE A 169 -1.22 -2.29 19.08
C ILE A 169 -1.31 -3.00 20.44
N SER A 170 -2.50 -3.05 21.05
CA SER A 170 -2.70 -3.73 22.32
C SER A 170 -2.34 -5.21 22.26
N ALA A 171 -2.75 -5.91 21.20
CA ALA A 171 -2.47 -7.34 21.04
C ALA A 171 -0.98 -7.63 20.81
N VAL A 172 -0.31 -6.81 20.00
CA VAL A 172 1.13 -6.98 19.71
C VAL A 172 1.98 -6.62 20.93
N SER A 173 1.67 -5.51 21.62
CA SER A 173 2.42 -5.10 22.82
C SER A 173 2.28 -6.06 24.00
N ALA A 174 1.23 -6.89 24.04
CA ALA A 174 1.02 -7.87 25.10
C ALA A 174 1.78 -9.20 24.89
N ARG A 175 2.53 -9.33 23.79
CA ARG A 175 3.26 -10.57 23.48
C ARG A 175 4.57 -10.67 24.26
N GLU A 176 4.92 -11.86 24.67
CA GLU A 176 6.18 -12.15 25.40
C GLU A 176 7.43 -12.00 24.50
N ASP A 177 7.27 -12.13 23.17
CA ASP A 177 8.34 -11.97 22.18
C ASP A 177 8.49 -10.52 21.69
N VAL A 178 7.78 -9.57 22.30
CA VAL A 178 7.88 -8.12 22.05
C VAL A 178 8.45 -7.41 23.27
N THR A 179 9.46 -6.56 23.05
CA THR A 179 10.06 -5.78 24.14
C THR A 179 9.19 -4.59 24.55
N ASP A 180 9.29 -4.20 25.83
CA ASP A 180 8.67 -2.98 26.33
C ASP A 180 9.26 -1.71 25.66
N GLY A 181 8.54 -0.59 25.72
CA GLY A 181 9.02 0.71 25.23
C GLY A 181 8.14 1.33 24.14
N GLY A 182 7.03 0.69 23.83
CA GLY A 182 6.09 1.12 22.80
C GLY A 182 6.45 0.57 21.43
N VAL A 183 5.47 0.58 20.51
CA VAL A 183 5.62 0.05 19.15
C VAL A 183 5.99 1.16 18.18
N LEU A 184 6.81 0.84 17.18
CA LEU A 184 6.99 1.68 16.01
C LEU A 184 5.78 1.53 15.09
N LEU A 185 5.22 2.63 14.61
CA LEU A 185 4.13 2.59 13.65
C LEU A 185 4.60 2.99 12.26
N VAL A 186 4.17 2.25 11.24
CA VAL A 186 4.40 2.58 9.84
C VAL A 186 3.06 2.65 9.13
N GLY A 187 2.83 3.70 8.34
CA GLY A 187 1.59 3.81 7.59
C GLY A 187 1.77 4.36 6.19
N THR A 188 1.05 3.78 5.22
CA THR A 188 1.09 4.19 3.81
C THR A 188 -0.22 4.85 3.40
N SER A 189 -0.20 5.99 2.72
CA SER A 189 -1.37 6.70 2.19
C SER A 189 -2.48 6.87 3.26
N GLN A 190 -3.67 6.27 3.10
CA GLN A 190 -4.75 6.28 4.11
C GLN A 190 -4.27 5.67 5.44
N GLY A 191 -3.55 4.55 5.41
CA GLY A 191 -2.93 3.97 6.60
C GLY A 191 -1.97 4.92 7.30
N GLY A 192 -1.30 5.82 6.56
CA GLY A 192 -0.46 6.89 7.12
C GLY A 192 -1.27 7.92 7.92
N LEU A 193 -2.44 8.32 7.43
CA LEU A 193 -3.36 9.17 8.22
C LEU A 193 -3.87 8.44 9.47
N VAL A 194 -4.30 7.18 9.34
CA VAL A 194 -4.77 6.37 10.47
C VAL A 194 -3.66 6.22 11.52
N THR A 195 -2.44 5.96 11.09
CA THR A 195 -1.24 5.89 11.96
C THR A 195 -1.05 7.18 12.74
N ALA A 196 -1.07 8.33 12.06
CA ALA A 196 -0.88 9.64 12.68
C ALA A 196 -1.96 9.95 13.74
N LEU A 197 -3.24 9.69 13.42
CA LEU A 197 -4.36 9.89 14.35
C LEU A 197 -4.29 8.94 15.53
N THR A 198 -3.87 7.69 15.29
CA THR A 198 -3.73 6.69 16.38
C THR A 198 -2.62 7.06 17.33
N ALA A 199 -1.43 7.39 16.80
CA ALA A 199 -0.28 7.81 17.61
C ALA A 199 -0.60 9.05 18.47
N ASN A 200 -1.29 10.04 17.91
CA ASN A 200 -1.73 11.22 18.65
C ASN A 200 -2.71 10.87 19.79
N GLY A 201 -3.53 9.82 19.62
CA GLY A 201 -4.53 9.41 20.61
C GLY A 201 -4.04 8.46 21.70
N ILE A 202 -2.86 7.85 21.55
CA ILE A 202 -2.21 6.94 22.52
C ILE A 202 -0.67 7.08 22.46
N PRO A 203 -0.12 8.30 22.64
CA PRO A 203 1.30 8.55 22.42
C PRO A 203 2.21 7.70 23.33
N GLU A 204 1.76 7.31 24.50
CA GLU A 204 2.51 6.46 25.43
C GLU A 204 2.80 5.05 24.89
N ALA A 205 1.92 4.51 24.05
CA ALA A 205 2.05 3.17 23.46
C ALA A 205 2.93 3.14 22.20
N VAL A 206 3.36 4.30 21.69
CA VAL A 206 4.05 4.45 20.40
C VAL A 206 5.46 4.99 20.62
N SER A 207 6.50 4.34 20.10
CA SER A 207 7.89 4.80 20.19
C SER A 207 8.26 5.86 19.15
N GLY A 208 7.60 5.84 18.00
CA GLY A 208 7.77 6.76 16.88
C GLY A 208 6.92 6.35 15.70
N MET A 209 6.92 7.10 14.61
CA MET A 209 6.19 6.71 13.41
C MET A 209 6.90 7.07 12.10
N ILE A 210 6.67 6.24 11.08
CA ILE A 210 7.11 6.43 9.70
C ILE A 210 5.86 6.53 8.82
N LEU A 211 5.71 7.64 8.14
CA LEU A 211 4.55 7.95 7.30
C LEU A 211 4.99 8.03 5.83
N LEU A 212 4.59 7.06 5.04
CA LEU A 212 4.90 7.01 3.62
C LEU A 212 3.74 7.62 2.83
N TYR A 213 3.97 8.75 2.16
CA TYR A 213 2.96 9.50 1.37
C TYR A 213 1.58 9.60 2.06
N PRO A 214 1.50 10.03 3.35
CA PRO A 214 0.29 9.97 4.15
C PRO A 214 -0.85 10.80 3.56
N ALA A 215 -2.08 10.23 3.54
CA ALA A 215 -3.25 10.86 2.91
C ALA A 215 -3.89 11.97 3.79
N PHE A 216 -3.12 12.95 4.21
CA PHE A 216 -3.62 14.10 5.01
C PHE A 216 -4.63 14.98 4.24
N ASN A 217 -4.75 14.80 2.92
CA ASN A 217 -5.72 15.50 2.08
C ASN A 217 -7.12 14.85 2.04
N ILE A 218 -7.34 13.71 2.73
CA ILE A 218 -8.57 12.92 2.56
C ILE A 218 -9.83 13.69 2.99
N ALA A 219 -9.74 14.51 4.04
CA ALA A 219 -10.83 15.37 4.48
C ALA A 219 -11.23 16.38 3.39
N ASP A 220 -10.26 16.95 2.69
CA ASP A 220 -10.52 17.88 1.57
C ASP A 220 -11.06 17.16 0.33
N GLN A 221 -10.67 15.91 0.11
CA GLN A 221 -11.23 15.09 -0.96
C GLN A 221 -12.69 14.76 -0.71
N VAL A 222 -13.06 14.33 0.50
CA VAL A 222 -14.47 14.00 0.81
C VAL A 222 -15.38 15.21 0.78
N LYS A 223 -14.89 16.41 1.13
CA LYS A 223 -15.64 17.67 0.96
C LYS A 223 -16.05 17.90 -0.50
N LYS A 224 -15.18 17.56 -1.46
CA LYS A 224 -15.50 17.65 -2.90
C LYS A 224 -16.61 16.69 -3.31
N TYR A 225 -16.66 15.49 -2.73
CA TYR A 225 -17.74 14.53 -2.95
C TYR A 225 -19.04 14.99 -2.28
N ALA A 226 -18.98 15.41 -1.02
CA ALA A 226 -20.12 15.88 -0.26
C ALA A 226 -20.80 17.12 -0.89
N SER A 227 -20.03 18.01 -1.49
CA SER A 227 -20.52 19.25 -2.10
C SER A 227 -20.98 19.13 -3.56
N ASN A 228 -20.81 17.97 -4.20
CA ASN A 228 -21.19 17.79 -5.60
C ASN A 228 -22.35 16.78 -5.78
N PRO A 229 -23.61 17.26 -5.84
CA PRO A 229 -24.77 16.39 -5.98
C PRO A 229 -24.85 15.67 -7.34
N LEU A 230 -23.99 16.00 -8.29
CA LEU A 230 -23.92 15.34 -9.61
C LEU A 230 -23.09 14.05 -9.60
N ILE A 231 -22.42 13.73 -8.48
CA ILE A 231 -21.68 12.47 -8.35
C ILE A 231 -22.63 11.42 -7.80
N PRO A 232 -22.99 10.39 -8.57
CA PRO A 232 -23.80 9.29 -8.06
C PRO A 232 -23.10 8.57 -6.89
N ASP A 233 -23.86 8.18 -5.87
CA ASP A 233 -23.34 7.40 -4.71
C ASP A 233 -22.59 6.13 -5.15
N SER A 234 -22.97 5.53 -6.29
CA SER A 234 -22.33 4.35 -6.85
C SER A 234 -20.89 4.58 -7.32
N LEU A 235 -20.53 5.82 -7.66
CA LEU A 235 -19.18 6.19 -8.08
C LEU A 235 -18.29 6.64 -6.92
N ILE A 236 -18.83 6.79 -5.72
CA ILE A 236 -18.06 7.14 -4.53
C ILE A 236 -17.59 5.83 -3.89
N PRO A 237 -16.27 5.58 -3.79
CA PRO A 237 -15.75 4.32 -3.24
C PRO A 237 -16.09 4.14 -1.76
N TYR A 238 -16.18 5.23 -1.01
CA TYR A 238 -16.45 5.24 0.42
C TYR A 238 -17.96 5.21 0.75
N GLY A 239 -18.29 4.83 1.98
CA GLY A 239 -19.66 4.92 2.50
C GLY A 239 -20.05 6.35 2.92
N LYS A 240 -21.33 6.60 3.09
CA LYS A 240 -21.84 7.91 3.53
C LYS A 240 -21.30 8.31 4.90
N THR A 241 -21.18 7.36 5.82
CA THR A 241 -20.62 7.58 7.15
C THR A 241 -19.15 8.02 7.10
N PHE A 242 -18.35 7.42 6.20
CA PHE A 242 -16.97 7.86 5.99
C PHE A 242 -16.91 9.33 5.57
N ILE A 243 -17.73 9.71 4.58
CA ILE A 243 -17.77 11.08 4.07
C ILE A 243 -18.22 12.07 5.15
N SER A 244 -19.36 11.77 5.82
CA SER A 244 -19.91 12.68 6.84
C SER A 244 -18.97 12.86 8.03
N SER A 245 -18.23 11.82 8.43
CA SER A 245 -17.29 11.88 9.55
C SER A 245 -16.09 12.79 9.31
N LEU A 246 -15.73 13.05 8.04
CA LEU A 246 -14.55 13.83 7.65
C LEU A 246 -14.89 15.20 7.05
N THR A 247 -16.15 15.52 6.76
CA THR A 247 -16.54 16.74 6.03
C THR A 247 -16.05 18.02 6.71
N ASN A 248 -16.01 18.07 8.04
CA ASN A 248 -15.57 19.22 8.83
C ASN A 248 -14.39 18.86 9.75
N TYR A 249 -13.63 17.82 9.42
CA TYR A 249 -12.54 17.34 10.24
C TYR A 249 -11.22 18.02 9.83
N ASP A 250 -10.57 18.72 10.75
CA ASP A 250 -9.20 19.23 10.56
C ASP A 250 -8.20 18.17 11.05
N VAL A 251 -7.54 17.52 10.11
CA VAL A 251 -6.54 16.50 10.40
C VAL A 251 -5.40 17.07 11.25
N TYR A 252 -4.98 18.30 10.98
CA TYR A 252 -3.80 18.89 11.61
C TYR A 252 -4.01 19.25 13.08
N GLU A 253 -5.24 19.57 13.49
CA GLU A 253 -5.58 19.73 14.90
C GLU A 253 -5.47 18.42 15.69
N HIS A 254 -5.64 17.28 14.99
CA HIS A 254 -5.70 15.95 15.60
C HIS A 254 -4.41 15.13 15.47
N ILE A 255 -3.33 15.73 14.97
CA ILE A 255 -1.99 15.11 14.93
C ILE A 255 -0.95 15.89 15.74
N ALA A 256 -1.30 17.09 16.24
CA ALA A 256 -0.37 18.06 16.81
C ALA A 256 0.18 17.69 18.19
N ALA A 257 -0.50 16.81 18.92
CA ALA A 257 -0.09 16.46 20.29
C ALA A 257 0.94 15.31 20.36
N PHE A 258 1.25 14.66 19.25
CA PHE A 258 2.28 13.63 19.20
C PHE A 258 3.68 14.29 19.22
N ASP A 259 4.46 14.02 20.28
CA ASP A 259 5.72 14.68 20.60
C ASP A 259 6.97 13.81 20.40
N LYS A 260 6.79 12.58 19.91
CA LYS A 260 7.90 11.66 19.62
C LYS A 260 8.35 11.76 18.15
N PRO A 261 9.51 11.17 17.77
CA PRO A 261 10.04 11.30 16.44
C PRO A 261 9.08 10.83 15.32
N VAL A 262 9.00 11.60 14.25
CA VAL A 262 8.22 11.33 13.04
C VAL A 262 9.11 11.40 11.81
N LEU A 263 9.11 10.35 10.99
CA LEU A 263 9.64 10.38 9.65
C LEU A 263 8.48 10.45 8.65
N ILE A 264 8.47 11.43 7.76
CA ILE A 264 7.60 11.46 6.58
C ILE A 264 8.45 11.28 5.34
N VAL A 265 8.10 10.31 4.48
CA VAL A 265 8.72 10.15 3.15
C VAL A 265 7.67 10.40 2.08
N HIS A 266 7.93 11.32 1.15
CA HIS A 266 6.92 11.74 0.17
C HIS A 266 7.53 12.06 -1.20
N GLY A 267 6.86 11.60 -2.27
CA GLY A 267 7.26 11.90 -3.64
C GLY A 267 6.87 13.33 -4.07
N THR A 268 7.80 14.06 -4.72
CA THR A 268 7.52 15.44 -5.13
C THR A 268 6.53 15.59 -6.29
N ASN A 269 6.26 14.50 -7.03
CA ASN A 269 5.30 14.47 -8.13
C ASN A 269 4.03 13.67 -7.80
N ASP A 270 3.72 13.54 -6.51
CA ASP A 270 2.50 12.89 -6.06
C ASP A 270 1.27 13.74 -6.41
N ARG A 271 0.44 13.20 -7.33
CA ARG A 271 -0.80 13.86 -7.79
C ARG A 271 -2.04 13.39 -7.05
N THR A 272 -1.93 12.31 -6.28
CA THR A 272 -3.02 11.77 -5.45
C THR A 272 -3.07 12.50 -4.12
N VAL A 273 -1.92 12.62 -3.46
CA VAL A 273 -1.72 13.40 -2.25
C VAL A 273 -0.61 14.41 -2.52
N PRO A 274 -0.93 15.67 -2.84
CA PRO A 274 0.10 16.70 -3.04
C PRO A 274 1.04 16.78 -1.84
N ILE A 275 2.36 16.85 -2.10
CA ILE A 275 3.39 16.88 -1.05
C ILE A 275 3.21 18.03 -0.04
N SER A 276 2.53 19.12 -0.46
CA SER A 276 2.23 20.25 0.41
C SER A 276 1.47 19.89 1.69
N TYR A 277 0.71 18.79 1.68
CA TYR A 277 0.05 18.27 2.89
C TYR A 277 1.07 17.71 3.90
N SER A 278 2.11 17.03 3.43
CA SER A 278 3.21 16.57 4.28
C SER A 278 4.12 17.71 4.73
N GLU A 279 4.34 18.72 3.87
CA GLU A 279 5.06 19.93 4.25
C GLU A 279 4.35 20.68 5.37
N LYS A 280 3.02 20.77 5.32
CA LYS A 280 2.23 21.35 6.42
C LYS A 280 2.34 20.49 7.68
N ALA A 281 2.22 19.16 7.58
CA ALA A 281 2.34 18.26 8.74
C ALA A 281 3.71 18.39 9.42
N GLN A 282 4.80 18.51 8.65
CA GLN A 282 6.13 18.75 9.20
C GLN A 282 6.19 20.00 10.09
N THR A 283 5.42 21.05 9.79
CA THR A 283 5.40 22.28 10.62
C THR A 283 4.55 22.14 11.89
N ILE A 284 3.76 21.07 12.00
CA ILE A 284 2.86 20.80 13.12
C ILE A 284 3.53 19.92 14.18
N TYR A 285 4.22 18.86 13.75
CA TYR A 285 4.93 17.99 14.67
C TYR A 285 6.15 18.69 15.28
N SER A 286 6.42 18.43 16.55
CA SER A 286 7.57 19.01 17.28
C SER A 286 8.91 18.38 16.87
N ASP A 287 8.94 17.10 16.51
CA ASP A 287 10.10 16.37 16.00
C ASP A 287 9.72 15.60 14.73
N CYS A 288 9.86 16.24 13.58
CA CYS A 288 9.49 15.65 12.28
C CYS A 288 10.54 15.92 11.21
N GLU A 289 10.96 14.86 10.56
CA GLU A 289 11.78 14.93 9.36
C GLU A 289 10.95 14.58 8.12
N LEU A 290 10.97 15.44 7.11
CA LEU A 290 10.36 15.19 5.80
C LEU A 290 11.44 14.91 4.75
N LYS A 291 11.52 13.66 4.33
CA LYS A 291 12.37 13.20 3.22
C LYS A 291 11.59 13.26 1.91
N LYS A 292 12.08 14.02 0.94
CA LYS A 292 11.43 14.23 -0.37
C LYS A 292 12.10 13.38 -1.43
N ILE A 293 11.34 12.52 -2.11
CA ILE A 293 11.84 11.74 -3.25
C ILE A 293 11.51 12.48 -4.54
N LEU A 294 12.54 13.05 -5.17
CA LEU A 294 12.39 13.87 -6.37
C LEU A 294 11.79 13.06 -7.54
N GLY A 295 10.72 13.56 -8.13
CA GLY A 295 10.04 12.96 -9.29
C GLY A 295 9.15 11.76 -8.97
N ALA A 296 9.19 11.20 -7.76
CA ALA A 296 8.32 10.09 -7.39
C ALA A 296 6.86 10.52 -7.29
N GLY A 297 5.95 9.64 -7.75
CA GLY A 297 4.51 9.77 -7.62
C GLY A 297 3.99 9.10 -6.34
N HIS A 298 2.66 8.93 -6.25
CA HIS A 298 2.01 8.23 -5.15
C HIS A 298 2.43 6.75 -5.09
N GLY A 299 2.78 6.25 -3.91
CA GLY A 299 3.31 4.90 -3.75
C GLY A 299 4.74 4.77 -4.29
N PHE A 300 5.46 5.89 -4.46
CA PHE A 300 6.79 5.97 -5.04
C PHE A 300 6.89 5.47 -6.49
N ASN A 301 5.76 5.38 -7.20
CA ASN A 301 5.78 5.04 -8.61
C ASN A 301 6.46 6.14 -9.43
N ALA A 302 7.32 5.73 -10.36
CA ALA A 302 7.95 6.67 -11.27
C ALA A 302 6.90 7.30 -12.20
N ALA A 303 6.84 8.63 -12.24
CA ALA A 303 5.87 9.35 -13.08
C ALA A 303 6.07 9.13 -14.59
N ASN A 304 7.24 8.64 -15.01
CA ASN A 304 7.67 8.50 -16.41
C ASN A 304 8.20 7.10 -16.75
N TYR A 305 7.80 6.04 -16.06
CA TYR A 305 8.23 4.66 -16.34
C TYR A 305 9.77 4.44 -16.37
N SER A 306 10.55 5.40 -15.90
CA SER A 306 11.98 5.17 -15.70
C SER A 306 12.18 4.29 -14.46
N VAL A 307 12.98 3.24 -14.62
CA VAL A 307 13.35 2.34 -13.51
C VAL A 307 14.25 3.15 -12.54
N THR A 308 13.63 3.74 -11.53
CA THR A 308 14.34 4.38 -10.42
C THR A 308 14.09 3.53 -9.19
N ASP A 309 15.15 3.06 -8.57
CA ASP A 309 15.06 2.29 -7.33
C ASP A 309 14.74 3.25 -6.16
N TYR A 310 13.47 3.55 -6.02
CA TYR A 310 13.01 4.33 -4.88
C TYR A 310 12.96 3.54 -3.57
N ASP A 311 12.92 2.20 -3.64
CA ASP A 311 12.87 1.35 -2.45
C ASP A 311 14.17 1.45 -1.66
N SER A 312 15.34 1.41 -2.32
CA SER A 312 16.64 1.63 -1.66
C SER A 312 16.73 3.01 -1.00
N LEU A 313 16.18 4.06 -1.63
CA LEU A 313 16.14 5.39 -1.04
C LEU A 313 15.24 5.44 0.21
N VAL A 314 14.07 4.82 0.15
CA VAL A 314 13.14 4.73 1.30
C VAL A 314 13.82 4.01 2.46
N TRP A 315 14.45 2.87 2.20
CA TRP A 315 15.16 2.12 3.24
C TRP A 315 16.33 2.89 3.81
N GLY A 316 17.07 3.65 3.00
CA GLY A 316 18.15 4.54 3.50
C GLY A 316 17.62 5.56 4.51
N PHE A 317 16.46 6.20 4.24
CA PHE A 317 15.81 7.13 5.16
C PHE A 317 15.26 6.43 6.42
N VAL A 318 14.72 5.22 6.25
CA VAL A 318 14.25 4.40 7.38
C VAL A 318 15.43 4.04 8.28
N ASP A 319 16.56 3.61 7.74
CA ASP A 319 17.75 3.25 8.51
C ASP A 319 18.33 4.43 9.30
N GLU A 320 18.39 5.62 8.69
CA GLU A 320 18.78 6.86 9.40
C GLU A 320 17.84 7.16 10.57
N TYR A 321 16.53 6.98 10.35
CA TYR A 321 15.53 7.23 11.38
C TYR A 321 15.59 6.19 12.52
N LEU A 322 15.76 4.90 12.22
CA LEU A 322 15.90 3.84 13.22
C LEU A 322 17.15 4.03 14.08
N ALA A 323 18.28 4.45 13.46
CA ALA A 323 19.49 4.79 14.21
C ALA A 323 19.29 5.96 15.18
N LYS A 324 18.48 6.96 14.80
CA LYS A 324 18.09 8.07 15.70
C LYS A 324 17.19 7.61 16.85
N LEU A 325 16.27 6.67 16.61
CA LEU A 325 15.41 6.13 17.68
C LEU A 325 16.19 5.30 18.70
N ALA A 326 17.29 4.69 18.30
CA ALA A 326 18.12 3.84 19.18
C ALA A 326 19.16 4.64 20.00
N SER A 327 19.34 5.94 19.75
CA SER A 327 20.31 6.83 20.40
C SER A 327 19.70 7.55 21.61
#